data_705d00c8404459242cc1839ad436a6d1
#
_entry.id   705d00c8404459242cc1839ad436a6d1
#
_cell.length_a   1.000
_cell.length_b   1.000
_cell.length_c   1.000
_cell.angle_alpha   90.00
_cell.angle_beta   90.00
_cell.angle_gamma   90.00
#
_symmetry.space_group_name_H-M   'P 1'
#
loop_
_entity.id
_entity.type
_entity.pdbx_description
1 polymer ?
#
loop_
_entity_poly.entity_id
_entity_poly.type
_entity_poly.pdbx_seq_one_letter_code
_entity_poly.pdbx_strand_id
1 'polypeptide(L)'
;FNTYLYPLQYRFMNVHFIAIGGSAMHNLAIALHNKGYNVTGSDDEIFEPSKSRLAAKSILPDSFGWFPEKINAQLDAVVLGMHAKADNPELLKAQELGLKIYSYPEFLYEQSKQKTRVVIGGSHGKTTITSMILHVMHYHDREVDYMVGAQLEGFDVMVKLTEDNDFMVLEGDEYLSSPIDRRPKFHLYKPNIALLSGIAWDHINVFPTYDNYVEQFSLFVDSIVKGGSITYNEQDVEVKRVVEASENTIRKIPYRTPEYTVENGQTLLETPEGPLPIEVFGAHNLNNLAGAKWICQHMGIDEDDFYEAIASFKGASKRLEKIAES
;
A
#
# COMPACT_ATOMS: atom_id res chain seq x y z
N PHE A 1 33.92 -34.96 -12.09
CA PHE A 1 33.00 -34.62 -10.99
C PHE A 1 31.79 -33.94 -11.58
N ASN A 2 30.71 -34.70 -11.70
CA ASN A 2 29.43 -34.23 -12.26
C ASN A 2 28.57 -33.75 -11.10
N THR A 3 28.52 -32.43 -10.85
CA THR A 3 27.60 -31.81 -9.91
C THR A 3 26.26 -31.64 -10.61
N TYR A 4 25.33 -32.56 -10.37
CA TYR A 4 23.94 -32.37 -10.72
C TYR A 4 23.37 -31.23 -9.88
N LEU A 5 23.23 -30.06 -10.50
CA LEU A 5 22.36 -29.00 -10.00
C LEU A 5 20.92 -29.52 -10.12
N TYR A 6 20.34 -29.97 -9.01
CA TYR A 6 18.89 -30.15 -8.92
C TYR A 6 18.25 -28.79 -9.15
N PRO A 7 17.31 -28.64 -10.09
CA PRO A 7 16.54 -27.41 -10.19
C PRO A 7 15.83 -27.25 -8.84
N LEU A 8 15.98 -26.07 -8.21
CA LEU A 8 15.13 -25.66 -7.10
C LEU A 8 13.69 -25.82 -7.60
N GLN A 9 13.02 -26.88 -7.19
CA GLN A 9 11.60 -27.05 -7.40
C GLN A 9 10.92 -25.91 -6.64
N TYR A 10 10.51 -24.87 -7.35
CA TYR A 10 9.64 -23.84 -6.81
C TYR A 10 8.35 -24.53 -6.35
N ARG A 11 8.31 -24.90 -5.09
CA ARG A 11 7.09 -25.39 -4.47
C ARG A 11 6.17 -24.21 -4.30
N PHE A 12 5.14 -24.12 -5.12
CA PHE A 12 4.10 -23.12 -4.95
C PHE A 12 3.49 -23.27 -3.56
N MET A 13 3.40 -22.15 -2.84
CA MET A 13 2.83 -22.14 -1.51
C MET A 13 1.32 -22.38 -1.55
N ASN A 14 0.82 -23.15 -0.61
CA ASN A 14 -0.60 -23.33 -0.34
C ASN A 14 -1.03 -22.31 0.71
N VAL A 15 -1.86 -21.35 0.33
CA VAL A 15 -2.30 -20.25 1.20
C VAL A 15 -3.81 -20.26 1.32
N HIS A 16 -4.31 -20.24 2.56
CA HIS A 16 -5.73 -20.14 2.85
C HIS A 16 -6.10 -18.78 3.44
N PHE A 17 -7.15 -18.17 2.92
CA PHE A 17 -7.65 -16.87 3.36
C PHE A 17 -8.90 -17.03 4.21
N ILE A 18 -8.85 -16.58 5.45
CA ILE A 18 -10.03 -16.43 6.34
C ILE A 18 -10.59 -15.02 6.13
N ALA A 19 -11.84 -14.91 5.69
CA ALA A 19 -12.50 -13.69 5.19
C ALA A 19 -11.92 -13.20 3.85
N ILE A 20 -11.91 -14.08 2.85
CA ILE A 20 -11.34 -13.82 1.50
C ILE A 20 -12.10 -12.72 0.74
N GLY A 21 -13.40 -12.51 1.03
CA GLY A 21 -14.26 -11.55 0.33
C GLY A 21 -13.99 -10.08 0.66
N GLY A 22 -13.23 -9.80 1.72
CA GLY A 22 -12.86 -8.43 2.08
C GLY A 22 -12.15 -7.68 0.95
N SER A 23 -12.34 -6.35 0.88
CA SER A 23 -11.80 -5.53 -0.22
C SER A 23 -10.27 -5.68 -0.39
N ALA A 24 -9.50 -5.60 0.69
CA ALA A 24 -8.06 -5.83 0.64
C ALA A 24 -7.71 -7.30 0.41
N MET A 25 -8.45 -8.21 1.05
CA MET A 25 -8.17 -9.64 1.07
C MET A 25 -8.30 -10.28 -0.31
N HIS A 26 -9.41 -10.01 -1.03
CA HIS A 26 -9.60 -10.60 -2.37
C HIS A 26 -8.56 -10.11 -3.37
N ASN A 27 -8.11 -8.85 -3.28
CA ASN A 27 -7.05 -8.33 -4.15
C ASN A 27 -5.70 -9.01 -3.88
N LEU A 28 -5.35 -9.27 -2.61
CA LEU A 28 -4.16 -10.03 -2.25
C LEU A 28 -4.26 -11.49 -2.71
N ALA A 29 -5.42 -12.13 -2.52
CA ALA A 29 -5.68 -13.50 -2.97
C ALA A 29 -5.48 -13.64 -4.49
N ILE A 30 -6.01 -12.70 -5.27
CA ILE A 30 -5.83 -12.65 -6.74
C ILE A 30 -4.35 -12.42 -7.10
N ALA A 31 -3.64 -11.53 -6.41
CA ALA A 31 -2.23 -11.27 -6.66
C ALA A 31 -1.37 -12.52 -6.42
N LEU A 32 -1.63 -13.27 -5.36
CA LEU A 32 -0.93 -14.53 -5.07
C LEU A 32 -1.28 -15.62 -6.08
N HIS A 33 -2.56 -15.72 -6.48
CA HIS A 33 -2.96 -16.65 -7.54
C HIS A 33 -2.24 -16.33 -8.85
N ASN A 34 -2.18 -15.04 -9.25
CA ASN A 34 -1.45 -14.63 -10.44
C ASN A 34 0.06 -14.92 -10.35
N LYS A 35 0.62 -14.91 -9.14
CA LYS A 35 2.01 -15.30 -8.84
C LYS A 35 2.25 -16.81 -8.86
N GLY A 36 1.18 -17.61 -8.98
CA GLY A 36 1.24 -19.07 -9.09
C GLY A 36 1.02 -19.82 -7.78
N TYR A 37 0.57 -19.14 -6.70
CA TYR A 37 0.26 -19.81 -5.43
C TYR A 37 -1.07 -20.57 -5.53
N ASN A 38 -1.18 -21.66 -4.79
CA ASN A 38 -2.45 -22.36 -4.58
C ASN A 38 -3.23 -21.60 -3.50
N VAL A 39 -4.23 -20.85 -3.95
CA VAL A 39 -5.04 -19.99 -3.09
C VAL A 39 -6.40 -20.64 -2.85
N THR A 40 -6.77 -20.78 -1.59
CA THR A 40 -8.12 -21.14 -1.13
C THR A 40 -8.62 -20.11 -0.13
N GLY A 41 -9.89 -20.14 0.19
CA GLY A 41 -10.42 -19.24 1.21
C GLY A 41 -11.84 -19.59 1.63
N SER A 42 -12.27 -18.89 2.66
CA SER A 42 -13.64 -18.95 3.19
C SER A 42 -14.11 -17.56 3.59
N ASP A 43 -15.42 -17.36 3.53
CA ASP A 43 -16.10 -16.16 4.04
C ASP A 43 -17.56 -16.50 4.32
N ASP A 44 -18.17 -15.83 5.27
CA ASP A 44 -19.60 -16.01 5.56
C ASP A 44 -20.49 -15.34 4.52
N GLU A 45 -19.99 -14.27 3.88
CA GLU A 45 -20.68 -13.56 2.80
C GLU A 45 -19.65 -12.84 1.89
N ILE A 46 -19.85 -12.91 0.58
CA ILE A 46 -18.99 -12.23 -0.39
C ILE A 46 -19.83 -11.36 -1.33
N PHE A 47 -19.60 -10.05 -1.28
CA PHE A 47 -20.29 -9.05 -2.09
C PHE A 47 -19.53 -8.70 -3.38
N GLU A 48 -20.18 -7.99 -4.27
CA GLU A 48 -19.53 -7.37 -5.43
C GLU A 48 -18.65 -6.17 -5.00
N PRO A 49 -17.54 -5.93 -5.65
CA PRO A 49 -16.99 -6.63 -6.83
C PRO A 49 -16.13 -7.86 -6.49
N SER A 50 -15.88 -8.16 -5.22
CA SER A 50 -15.00 -9.26 -4.79
C SER A 50 -15.47 -10.61 -5.35
N LYS A 51 -16.79 -10.86 -5.33
CA LYS A 51 -17.40 -12.10 -5.81
C LYS A 51 -17.05 -12.38 -7.27
N SER A 52 -17.35 -11.44 -8.16
CA SER A 52 -17.06 -11.59 -9.58
C SER A 52 -15.56 -11.69 -9.88
N ARG A 53 -14.73 -10.93 -9.16
CA ARG A 53 -13.28 -10.95 -9.33
C ARG A 53 -12.65 -12.28 -8.91
N LEU A 54 -13.07 -12.85 -7.79
CA LEU A 54 -12.62 -14.18 -7.33
C LEU A 54 -13.10 -15.28 -8.26
N ALA A 55 -14.36 -15.20 -8.74
CA ALA A 55 -14.92 -16.15 -9.71
C ALA A 55 -14.14 -16.14 -11.02
N ALA A 56 -13.76 -14.98 -11.55
CA ALA A 56 -12.97 -14.82 -12.76
C ALA A 56 -11.59 -15.51 -12.69
N LYS A 57 -11.08 -15.75 -11.49
CA LYS A 57 -9.81 -16.46 -11.22
C LYS A 57 -10.00 -17.90 -10.73
N SER A 58 -11.25 -18.39 -10.68
CA SER A 58 -11.57 -19.73 -10.18
C SER A 58 -11.13 -19.98 -8.72
N ILE A 59 -11.10 -18.94 -7.91
CA ILE A 59 -10.78 -18.99 -6.47
C ILE A 59 -11.93 -18.49 -5.57
N LEU A 60 -13.12 -18.31 -6.14
CA LEU A 60 -14.33 -18.08 -5.35
C LEU A 60 -14.67 -19.37 -4.57
N PRO A 61 -14.93 -19.31 -3.25
CA PRO A 61 -15.39 -20.47 -2.50
C PRO A 61 -16.71 -21.04 -3.08
N ASP A 62 -16.82 -22.37 -3.16
CA ASP A 62 -18.02 -23.06 -3.66
C ASP A 62 -19.25 -22.83 -2.77
N SER A 63 -19.04 -22.57 -1.49
CA SER A 63 -20.06 -22.27 -0.50
C SER A 63 -19.57 -21.23 0.49
N PHE A 64 -20.51 -20.46 1.05
CA PHE A 64 -20.19 -19.44 2.06
C PHE A 64 -20.34 -20.04 3.46
N GLY A 65 -19.49 -19.61 4.38
CA GLY A 65 -19.37 -20.11 5.75
C GLY A 65 -17.92 -20.36 6.14
N TRP A 66 -17.75 -20.97 7.31
CA TRP A 66 -16.46 -21.31 7.90
C TRP A 66 -16.31 -22.83 7.95
N PHE A 67 -15.22 -23.35 7.42
CA PHE A 67 -15.00 -24.78 7.18
C PHE A 67 -13.65 -25.22 7.75
N PRO A 68 -13.58 -25.58 9.07
CA PRO A 68 -12.35 -26.00 9.72
C PRO A 68 -11.62 -27.17 9.04
N GLU A 69 -12.37 -28.01 8.31
CA GLU A 69 -11.82 -29.13 7.52
C GLU A 69 -10.94 -28.69 6.35
N LYS A 70 -11.06 -27.45 5.88
CA LYS A 70 -10.15 -26.86 4.89
C LYS A 70 -8.77 -26.53 5.46
N ILE A 71 -8.68 -26.41 6.79
CA ILE A 71 -7.45 -26.08 7.50
C ILE A 71 -6.73 -27.37 7.84
N ASN A 72 -5.59 -27.61 7.21
CA ASN A 72 -4.83 -28.84 7.35
C ASN A 72 -3.32 -28.59 7.25
N ALA A 73 -2.50 -29.58 7.58
CA ALA A 73 -1.04 -29.49 7.63
C ALA A 73 -0.35 -29.29 6.25
N GLN A 74 -1.08 -29.29 5.13
CA GLN A 74 -0.54 -29.02 3.81
C GLN A 74 -0.50 -27.53 3.49
N LEU A 75 -1.17 -26.71 4.31
CA LEU A 75 -1.13 -25.26 4.19
C LEU A 75 0.22 -24.72 4.66
N ASP A 76 0.84 -23.89 3.84
CA ASP A 76 2.08 -23.19 4.18
C ASP A 76 1.82 -21.91 4.97
N ALA A 77 0.65 -21.28 4.77
CA ALA A 77 0.23 -20.08 5.47
C ALA A 77 -1.30 -19.90 5.50
N VAL A 78 -1.76 -19.22 6.54
CA VAL A 78 -3.13 -18.72 6.67
C VAL A 78 -3.08 -17.20 6.75
N VAL A 79 -3.88 -16.50 5.93
CA VAL A 79 -4.03 -15.04 5.98
C VAL A 79 -5.38 -14.69 6.61
N LEU A 80 -5.34 -13.95 7.72
CA LEU A 80 -6.50 -13.61 8.52
C LEU A 80 -7.01 -12.21 8.17
N GLY A 81 -8.22 -12.11 7.67
CA GLY A 81 -8.90 -10.85 7.38
C GLY A 81 -9.46 -10.18 8.63
N MET A 82 -9.57 -8.85 8.59
CA MET A 82 -10.06 -8.04 9.71
C MET A 82 -11.52 -8.33 10.09
N HIS A 83 -12.34 -8.83 9.16
CA HIS A 83 -13.76 -9.14 9.40
C HIS A 83 -13.98 -10.46 10.13
N ALA A 84 -12.99 -11.36 10.14
CA ALA A 84 -13.06 -12.56 10.95
C ALA A 84 -13.03 -12.21 12.43
N LYS A 85 -13.74 -12.98 13.25
CA LYS A 85 -13.72 -12.84 14.70
C LYS A 85 -12.57 -13.66 15.30
N ALA A 86 -12.15 -13.29 16.51
CA ALA A 86 -11.10 -14.02 17.22
C ALA A 86 -11.48 -15.49 17.56
N ASP A 87 -12.77 -15.80 17.61
CA ASP A 87 -13.32 -17.13 17.83
C ASP A 87 -13.70 -17.87 16.53
N ASN A 88 -13.25 -17.38 15.37
CA ASN A 88 -13.52 -18.04 14.09
C ASN A 88 -13.01 -19.48 14.09
N PRO A 89 -13.84 -20.48 13.69
CA PRO A 89 -13.47 -21.88 13.80
C PRO A 89 -12.28 -22.30 12.92
N GLU A 90 -12.08 -21.66 11.77
CA GLU A 90 -10.90 -21.90 10.93
C GLU A 90 -9.62 -21.33 11.58
N LEU A 91 -9.72 -20.13 12.20
CA LEU A 91 -8.63 -19.55 12.96
C LEU A 91 -8.22 -20.44 14.13
N LEU A 92 -9.18 -20.91 14.92
CA LEU A 92 -8.92 -21.82 16.04
C LEU A 92 -8.25 -23.12 15.56
N LYS A 93 -8.71 -23.67 14.43
CA LYS A 93 -8.10 -24.87 13.84
C LYS A 93 -6.67 -24.62 13.36
N ALA A 94 -6.40 -23.47 12.74
CA ALA A 94 -5.05 -23.08 12.32
C ALA A 94 -4.10 -22.94 13.52
N GLN A 95 -4.57 -22.37 14.63
CA GLN A 95 -3.83 -22.26 15.89
C GLN A 95 -3.56 -23.65 16.51
N GLU A 96 -4.58 -24.54 16.55
CA GLU A 96 -4.42 -25.91 17.03
C GLU A 96 -3.35 -26.67 16.26
N LEU A 97 -3.29 -26.51 14.94
CA LEU A 97 -2.29 -27.17 14.08
C LEU A 97 -0.92 -26.48 14.07
N GLY A 98 -0.76 -25.35 14.76
CA GLY A 98 0.48 -24.57 14.78
C GLY A 98 0.89 -24.00 13.42
N LEU A 99 -0.09 -23.72 12.53
CA LEU A 99 0.15 -23.13 11.23
C LEU A 99 0.61 -21.66 11.36
N LYS A 100 1.36 -21.19 10.37
CA LYS A 100 1.72 -19.76 10.28
C LYS A 100 0.47 -18.95 9.92
N ILE A 101 0.06 -18.07 10.81
CA ILE A 101 -1.06 -17.16 10.64
C ILE A 101 -0.52 -15.75 10.50
N TYR A 102 -0.89 -15.09 9.43
CA TYR A 102 -0.49 -13.72 9.12
C TYR A 102 -1.71 -12.81 9.04
N SER A 103 -1.58 -11.59 9.52
CA SER A 103 -2.46 -10.51 9.09
C SER A 103 -2.16 -10.13 7.63
N TYR A 104 -3.07 -9.40 7.01
CA TYR A 104 -2.88 -8.87 5.66
C TYR A 104 -1.54 -8.10 5.50
N PRO A 105 -1.20 -7.12 6.36
CA PRO A 105 0.05 -6.39 6.22
C PRO A 105 1.29 -7.24 6.54
N GLU A 106 1.22 -8.18 7.47
CA GLU A 106 2.33 -9.11 7.73
C GLU A 106 2.64 -9.96 6.50
N PHE A 107 1.59 -10.42 5.79
CA PHE A 107 1.81 -11.22 4.59
C PHE A 107 2.38 -10.39 3.44
N LEU A 108 1.95 -9.13 3.28
CA LEU A 108 2.56 -8.20 2.34
C LEU A 108 4.04 -7.93 2.66
N TYR A 109 4.37 -7.80 3.96
CA TYR A 109 5.77 -7.70 4.37
C TYR A 109 6.57 -8.94 3.98
N GLU A 110 6.06 -10.15 4.24
CA GLU A 110 6.72 -11.40 3.84
C GLU A 110 6.97 -11.47 2.34
N GLN A 111 6.01 -11.02 1.52
CA GLN A 111 6.14 -10.96 0.06
C GLN A 111 7.16 -9.91 -0.42
N SER A 112 7.46 -8.92 0.39
CA SER A 112 8.29 -7.75 0.02
C SER A 112 9.58 -7.60 0.84
N LYS A 113 9.88 -8.51 1.77
CA LYS A 113 11.03 -8.36 2.69
C LYS A 113 12.40 -8.31 2.00
N GLN A 114 12.51 -8.86 0.79
CA GLN A 114 13.72 -8.80 -0.03
C GLN A 114 13.72 -7.61 -1.00
N LYS A 115 12.66 -6.80 -1.01
CA LYS A 115 12.50 -5.64 -1.88
C LYS A 115 12.71 -4.34 -1.10
N THR A 116 12.96 -3.27 -1.82
CA THR A 116 12.91 -1.92 -1.26
C THR A 116 11.45 -1.52 -1.06
N ARG A 117 11.00 -1.47 0.19
CA ARG A 117 9.64 -1.08 0.55
C ARG A 117 9.52 0.42 0.66
N VAL A 118 8.63 0.96 -0.17
CA VAL A 118 8.28 2.39 -0.24
C VAL A 118 6.88 2.54 0.36
N VAL A 119 6.75 3.17 1.52
CA VAL A 119 5.48 3.25 2.25
C VAL A 119 5.00 4.69 2.33
N ILE A 120 3.81 4.93 1.81
CA ILE A 120 3.17 6.25 1.77
C ILE A 120 2.15 6.34 2.91
N GLY A 121 2.55 7.00 3.99
CA GLY A 121 1.73 7.21 5.19
C GLY A 121 1.10 8.60 5.25
N GLY A 122 0.14 8.74 6.15
CA GLY A 122 -0.59 9.98 6.41
C GLY A 122 -2.09 9.76 6.51
N SER A 123 -2.79 10.65 7.19
CA SER A 123 -4.25 10.60 7.29
C SER A 123 -4.97 10.93 5.98
N HIS A 124 -4.31 11.63 5.08
CA HIS A 124 -4.83 12.03 3.77
C HIS A 124 -3.72 12.04 2.71
N GLY A 125 -4.11 12.08 1.43
CA GLY A 125 -3.16 12.16 0.29
C GLY A 125 -2.51 10.84 -0.12
N LYS A 126 -2.58 9.78 0.68
CA LYS A 126 -1.93 8.47 0.40
C LYS A 126 -2.20 7.95 -1.00
N THR A 127 -3.47 7.79 -1.37
CA THR A 127 -3.86 7.24 -2.68
C THR A 127 -3.42 8.15 -3.83
N THR A 128 -3.55 9.46 -3.67
CA THR A 128 -3.12 10.44 -4.69
C THR A 128 -1.62 10.39 -4.92
N ILE A 129 -0.83 10.41 -3.84
CA ILE A 129 0.64 10.32 -3.92
C ILE A 129 1.05 8.99 -4.53
N THR A 130 0.48 7.88 -4.08
CA THR A 130 0.77 6.55 -4.61
C THR A 130 0.44 6.46 -6.10
N SER A 131 -0.71 7.00 -6.53
CA SER A 131 -1.08 7.01 -7.95
C SER A 131 -0.15 7.85 -8.82
N MET A 132 0.33 9.00 -8.32
CA MET A 132 1.34 9.81 -9.00
C MET A 132 2.66 9.04 -9.16
N ILE A 133 3.12 8.38 -8.10
CA ILE A 133 4.35 7.56 -8.15
C ILE A 133 4.20 6.44 -9.19
N LEU A 134 3.10 5.68 -9.12
CA LEU A 134 2.87 4.58 -10.05
C LEU A 134 2.73 5.07 -11.50
N HIS A 135 2.08 6.22 -11.73
CA HIS A 135 1.99 6.85 -13.04
C HIS A 135 3.37 7.19 -13.61
N VAL A 136 4.22 7.83 -12.81
CA VAL A 136 5.59 8.21 -13.23
C VAL A 136 6.44 6.98 -13.52
N MET A 137 6.39 5.96 -12.64
CA MET A 137 7.13 4.72 -12.85
C MET A 137 6.68 4.02 -14.14
N HIS A 138 5.36 3.91 -14.34
CA HIS A 138 4.79 3.31 -15.54
C HIS A 138 5.11 4.08 -16.82
N TYR A 139 5.09 5.42 -16.78
CA TYR A 139 5.42 6.28 -17.92
C TYR A 139 6.85 6.01 -18.44
N HIS A 140 7.78 5.70 -17.54
CA HIS A 140 9.17 5.39 -17.86
C HIS A 140 9.47 3.88 -17.95
N ASP A 141 8.45 3.04 -18.15
CA ASP A 141 8.59 1.58 -18.23
C ASP A 141 9.34 0.95 -17.04
N ARG A 142 9.21 1.56 -15.85
CA ARG A 142 9.77 1.06 -14.59
C ARG A 142 8.74 0.23 -13.85
N GLU A 143 8.90 -1.08 -13.94
CA GLU A 143 8.01 -2.03 -13.26
C GLU A 143 8.25 -2.04 -11.74
N VAL A 144 7.18 -1.97 -10.99
CA VAL A 144 7.18 -2.05 -9.53
C VAL A 144 6.05 -2.94 -9.03
N ASP A 145 6.25 -3.56 -7.88
CA ASP A 145 5.15 -4.16 -7.13
C ASP A 145 4.43 -3.07 -6.33
N TYR A 146 3.14 -3.25 -6.08
CA TYR A 146 2.39 -2.25 -5.34
C TYR A 146 1.16 -2.83 -4.62
N MET A 147 0.71 -2.11 -3.61
CA MET A 147 -0.60 -2.25 -2.98
C MET A 147 -1.20 -0.86 -2.80
N VAL A 148 -2.38 -0.68 -3.36
CA VAL A 148 -3.17 0.56 -3.28
C VAL A 148 -4.53 0.29 -2.64
N GLY A 149 -5.07 1.27 -1.92
CA GLY A 149 -6.33 1.14 -1.20
C GLY A 149 -7.59 1.33 -2.07
N ALA A 150 -7.42 1.78 -3.32
CA ALA A 150 -8.51 2.02 -4.26
C ALA A 150 -8.12 1.64 -5.69
N GLN A 151 -9.12 1.36 -6.53
CA GLN A 151 -8.88 1.14 -7.96
C GLN A 151 -8.36 2.42 -8.60
N LEU A 152 -7.22 2.33 -9.27
CA LEU A 152 -6.61 3.44 -10.01
C LEU A 152 -6.90 3.32 -11.50
N GLU A 153 -7.05 4.47 -12.16
CA GLU A 153 -7.19 4.52 -13.63
C GLU A 153 -5.88 4.05 -14.29
N GLY A 154 -6.00 3.20 -15.31
CA GLY A 154 -4.86 2.61 -16.00
C GLY A 154 -4.19 1.41 -15.28
N PHE A 155 -4.72 0.99 -14.13
CA PHE A 155 -4.22 -0.17 -13.39
C PHE A 155 -5.34 -1.21 -13.21
N ASP A 156 -5.12 -2.42 -13.72
CA ASP A 156 -6.12 -3.48 -13.69
C ASP A 156 -6.33 -4.10 -12.32
N VAL A 157 -5.32 -4.02 -11.46
CA VAL A 157 -5.30 -4.64 -10.14
C VAL A 157 -4.91 -3.65 -9.05
N MET A 158 -5.40 -3.88 -7.84
CA MET A 158 -5.04 -3.07 -6.66
C MET A 158 -3.82 -3.62 -5.92
N VAL A 159 -3.44 -4.88 -6.16
CA VAL A 159 -2.23 -5.51 -5.62
C VAL A 159 -1.50 -6.22 -6.75
N LYS A 160 -0.24 -5.88 -6.96
CA LYS A 160 0.68 -6.53 -7.89
C LYS A 160 1.87 -7.07 -7.11
N LEU A 161 2.13 -8.37 -7.27
CA LEU A 161 3.26 -9.06 -6.63
C LEU A 161 4.00 -9.88 -7.69
N THR A 162 5.31 -9.68 -7.79
CA THR A 162 6.21 -10.40 -8.71
C THR A 162 7.43 -10.92 -7.95
N GLU A 163 8.24 -11.73 -8.59
CA GLU A 163 9.55 -12.12 -8.04
C GLU A 163 10.65 -11.09 -8.39
N ASP A 164 10.54 -10.47 -9.57
CA ASP A 164 11.66 -9.78 -10.20
C ASP A 164 11.73 -8.27 -9.88
N ASN A 165 10.63 -7.64 -9.48
CA ASN A 165 10.62 -6.20 -9.21
C ASN A 165 11.37 -5.86 -7.93
N ASP A 166 12.23 -4.86 -7.99
CA ASP A 166 13.07 -4.42 -6.87
C ASP A 166 12.30 -3.60 -5.82
N PHE A 167 11.25 -2.90 -6.24
CA PHE A 167 10.46 -2.01 -5.39
C PHE A 167 9.08 -2.58 -5.09
N MET A 168 8.64 -2.35 -3.85
CA MET A 168 7.24 -2.55 -3.42
C MET A 168 6.70 -1.24 -2.87
N VAL A 169 5.75 -0.63 -3.59
CA VAL A 169 5.06 0.59 -3.16
C VAL A 169 3.80 0.23 -2.39
N LEU A 170 3.71 0.68 -1.15
CA LEU A 170 2.65 0.32 -0.21
C LEU A 170 1.91 1.58 0.28
N GLU A 171 0.60 1.59 0.16
CA GLU A 171 -0.23 2.58 0.83
C GLU A 171 -0.28 2.27 2.34
N GLY A 172 0.26 3.17 3.14
CA GLY A 172 0.42 3.01 4.59
C GLY A 172 -0.84 3.41 5.35
N ASP A 173 -1.75 2.46 5.53
CA ASP A 173 -2.99 2.63 6.28
C ASP A 173 -2.73 2.53 7.80
N GLU A 174 -3.20 3.51 8.55
CA GLU A 174 -3.12 3.58 10.01
C GLU A 174 -4.20 2.75 10.74
N TYR A 175 -5.10 2.10 10.01
CA TYR A 175 -6.10 1.23 10.61
C TYR A 175 -5.53 -0.13 11.04
N LEU A 176 -6.25 -0.84 11.91
CA LEU A 176 -5.81 -2.09 12.54
C LEU A 176 -5.55 -3.22 11.55
N SER A 177 -4.61 -4.09 11.89
CA SER A 177 -4.11 -5.18 11.03
C SER A 177 -5.01 -6.40 10.97
N SER A 178 -5.49 -6.88 12.13
CA SER A 178 -6.38 -8.05 12.23
C SER A 178 -7.15 -8.07 13.56
N PRO A 179 -8.11 -9.00 13.73
CA PRO A 179 -8.86 -9.16 14.99
C PRO A 179 -7.96 -9.53 16.18
N ILE A 180 -6.83 -10.18 15.93
CA ILE A 180 -5.89 -10.66 16.97
C ILE A 180 -4.60 -9.84 17.04
N ASP A 181 -4.37 -8.95 16.07
CA ASP A 181 -3.25 -7.98 16.08
C ASP A 181 -3.80 -6.58 15.84
N ARG A 182 -3.82 -5.79 16.88
CA ARG A 182 -4.40 -4.43 16.87
C ARG A 182 -3.36 -3.35 16.51
N ARG A 183 -2.16 -3.73 16.09
CA ARG A 183 -1.20 -2.76 15.56
C ARG A 183 -1.70 -2.19 14.23
N PRO A 184 -1.53 -0.88 13.98
CA PRO A 184 -1.76 -0.29 12.67
C PRO A 184 -0.99 -0.98 11.55
N LYS A 185 -1.61 -1.11 10.37
CA LYS A 185 -1.03 -1.83 9.23
C LYS A 185 0.35 -1.28 8.85
N PHE A 186 0.50 0.05 8.81
CA PHE A 186 1.75 0.68 8.37
C PHE A 186 2.96 0.43 9.29
N HIS A 187 2.75 0.05 10.57
CA HIS A 187 3.84 -0.37 11.46
C HIS A 187 4.52 -1.68 11.02
N LEU A 188 3.78 -2.53 10.28
CA LEU A 188 4.23 -3.87 9.93
C LEU A 188 5.04 -3.91 8.62
N TYR A 189 5.00 -2.84 7.83
CA TYR A 189 5.68 -2.80 6.54
C TYR A 189 7.19 -2.54 6.63
N LYS A 190 7.69 -1.98 7.74
CA LYS A 190 9.11 -1.68 7.97
C LYS A 190 9.76 -1.00 6.76
N PRO A 191 9.41 0.26 6.46
CA PRO A 191 9.84 0.96 5.26
C PRO A 191 11.36 1.07 5.12
N ASN A 192 11.86 0.97 3.88
CA ASN A 192 13.19 1.47 3.52
C ASN A 192 13.11 2.96 3.14
N ILE A 193 12.04 3.33 2.43
CA ILE A 193 11.71 4.69 2.03
C ILE A 193 10.29 4.96 2.51
N ALA A 194 10.09 6.02 3.27
CA ALA A 194 8.77 6.41 3.76
C ALA A 194 8.40 7.82 3.31
N LEU A 195 7.10 8.08 3.25
CA LEU A 195 6.54 9.43 3.14
C LEU A 195 5.48 9.63 4.22
N LEU A 196 5.40 10.82 4.77
CA LEU A 196 4.34 11.24 5.69
C LEU A 196 3.73 12.55 5.21
N SER A 197 2.46 12.49 4.73
CA SER A 197 1.79 13.60 4.07
C SER A 197 1.04 14.53 5.02
N GLY A 198 0.46 14.02 6.10
CA GLY A 198 -0.33 14.79 7.04
C GLY A 198 -0.80 13.96 8.23
N ILE A 199 -1.11 14.63 9.33
CA ILE A 199 -1.72 14.04 10.53
C ILE A 199 -2.96 14.85 10.89
N ALA A 200 -4.14 14.34 10.51
CA ALA A 200 -5.43 14.87 10.90
C ALA A 200 -6.24 13.75 11.56
N TRP A 201 -6.78 14.00 12.74
CA TRP A 201 -7.43 12.97 13.55
C TRP A 201 -8.57 12.26 12.79
N ASP A 202 -8.41 10.95 12.62
CA ASP A 202 -9.35 10.05 11.99
C ASP A 202 -9.50 8.77 12.82
N HIS A 203 -10.44 7.89 12.43
CA HIS A 203 -10.68 6.60 13.10
C HIS A 203 -10.90 6.71 14.62
N ILE A 204 -11.74 7.65 15.06
CA ILE A 204 -12.03 7.92 16.50
C ILE A 204 -12.52 6.67 17.24
N ASN A 205 -13.16 5.74 16.55
CA ASN A 205 -13.59 4.45 17.11
C ASN A 205 -12.43 3.52 17.48
N VAL A 206 -11.23 3.75 16.93
CA VAL A 206 -10.02 2.98 17.20
C VAL A 206 -9.04 3.78 18.05
N PHE A 207 -8.90 5.06 17.75
CA PHE A 207 -8.00 6.00 18.43
C PHE A 207 -8.82 7.08 19.16
N PRO A 208 -9.23 6.83 20.41
CA PRO A 208 -10.20 7.67 21.12
C PRO A 208 -9.67 9.05 21.50
N THR A 209 -8.36 9.27 21.47
CA THR A 209 -7.71 10.58 21.73
C THR A 209 -6.79 10.96 20.58
N TYR A 210 -6.64 12.27 20.37
CA TYR A 210 -5.71 12.81 19.38
C TYR A 210 -4.27 12.35 19.64
N ASP A 211 -3.83 12.41 20.91
CA ASP A 211 -2.47 12.01 21.29
C ASP A 211 -2.20 10.54 20.96
N ASN A 212 -3.15 9.64 21.21
CA ASN A 212 -3.03 8.23 20.85
C ASN A 212 -2.95 8.03 19.32
N TYR A 213 -3.70 8.83 18.57
CA TYR A 213 -3.62 8.81 17.09
C TYR A 213 -2.26 9.29 16.60
N VAL A 214 -1.75 10.41 17.12
CA VAL A 214 -0.43 10.96 16.76
C VAL A 214 0.71 10.00 17.12
N GLU A 215 0.60 9.31 18.25
CA GLU A 215 1.59 8.30 18.67
C GLU A 215 1.79 7.21 17.60
N GLN A 216 0.72 6.83 16.87
CA GLN A 216 0.86 5.82 15.81
C GLN A 216 1.80 6.26 14.69
N PHE A 217 1.85 7.55 14.38
CA PHE A 217 2.79 8.10 13.40
C PHE A 217 4.21 8.17 13.92
N SER A 218 4.41 8.42 15.22
CA SER A 218 5.73 8.31 15.85
C SER A 218 6.26 6.89 15.75
N LEU A 219 5.43 5.89 16.07
CA LEU A 219 5.78 4.47 15.93
C LEU A 219 6.03 4.07 14.47
N PHE A 220 5.30 4.66 13.52
CA PHE A 220 5.57 4.46 12.10
C PHE A 220 6.97 4.96 11.71
N VAL A 221 7.35 6.16 12.12
CA VAL A 221 8.70 6.71 11.87
C VAL A 221 9.77 5.82 12.48
N ASP A 222 9.55 5.30 13.69
CA ASP A 222 10.48 4.41 14.37
C ASP A 222 10.55 3.01 13.71
N SER A 223 9.53 2.61 12.95
CA SER A 223 9.50 1.35 12.20
C SER A 223 10.34 1.34 10.93
N ILE A 224 10.79 2.52 10.46
CA ILE A 224 11.66 2.64 9.28
C ILE A 224 12.99 1.98 9.58
N VAL A 225 13.48 1.17 8.65
CA VAL A 225 14.74 0.43 8.83
C VAL A 225 15.92 1.40 8.97
N LYS A 226 16.93 1.01 9.75
CA LYS A 226 18.15 1.81 9.92
C LYS A 226 18.79 2.12 8.58
N GLY A 227 19.19 3.38 8.39
CA GLY A 227 19.74 3.87 7.13
C GLY A 227 18.70 4.17 6.06
N GLY A 228 17.43 3.96 6.35
CA GLY A 228 16.31 4.36 5.50
C GLY A 228 16.09 5.86 5.45
N SER A 229 14.97 6.27 4.89
CA SER A 229 14.61 7.69 4.76
C SER A 229 13.13 7.93 4.97
N ILE A 230 12.80 9.15 5.42
CA ILE A 230 11.44 9.67 5.43
C ILE A 230 11.40 11.03 4.72
N THR A 231 10.51 11.14 3.76
CA THR A 231 10.10 12.39 3.13
C THR A 231 8.85 12.88 3.85
N TYR A 232 8.82 14.11 4.34
CA TYR A 232 7.73 14.57 5.19
C TYR A 232 7.27 15.99 4.84
N ASN A 233 5.97 16.21 4.92
CA ASN A 233 5.36 17.51 4.70
C ASN A 233 5.66 18.46 5.87
N GLU A 234 6.63 19.36 5.68
CA GLU A 234 7.02 20.31 6.73
C GLU A 234 6.00 21.44 7.00
N GLN A 235 4.99 21.58 6.14
CA GLN A 235 3.90 22.56 6.32
C GLN A 235 2.81 22.02 7.26
N ASP A 236 2.75 20.72 7.50
CA ASP A 236 1.95 20.13 8.57
C ASP A 236 2.78 20.13 9.85
N VAL A 237 2.34 20.95 10.83
CA VAL A 237 3.06 21.17 12.09
C VAL A 237 3.22 19.89 12.89
N GLU A 238 2.20 19.01 12.89
CA GLU A 238 2.24 17.76 13.64
C GLU A 238 3.16 16.73 12.97
N VAL A 239 3.13 16.63 11.64
CA VAL A 239 4.07 15.79 10.87
C VAL A 239 5.51 16.22 11.16
N LYS A 240 5.78 17.52 11.05
CA LYS A 240 7.11 18.07 11.33
C LYS A 240 7.58 17.72 12.74
N ARG A 241 6.73 17.95 13.75
CA ARG A 241 7.02 17.64 15.15
C ARG A 241 7.36 16.17 15.36
N VAL A 242 6.53 15.27 14.84
CA VAL A 242 6.71 13.81 14.96
C VAL A 242 8.01 13.35 14.33
N VAL A 243 8.28 13.78 13.09
CA VAL A 243 9.47 13.34 12.35
C VAL A 243 10.76 13.90 12.96
N GLU A 244 10.77 15.20 13.32
CA GLU A 244 11.96 15.84 13.89
C GLU A 244 12.31 15.32 15.27
N ALA A 245 11.29 14.93 16.09
CA ALA A 245 11.48 14.37 17.43
C ALA A 245 11.98 12.91 17.43
N SER A 246 11.84 12.16 16.35
CA SER A 246 12.29 10.77 16.29
C SER A 246 13.82 10.66 16.38
N GLU A 247 14.31 9.73 17.20
CA GLU A 247 15.73 9.39 17.35
C GLU A 247 16.19 8.28 16.38
N ASN A 248 15.30 7.80 15.50
CA ASN A 248 15.64 6.78 14.53
C ASN A 248 16.75 7.26 13.58
N THR A 249 17.72 6.39 13.30
CA THR A 249 18.89 6.70 12.46
C THR A 249 18.53 6.60 10.97
N ILE A 250 17.78 7.60 10.49
CA ILE A 250 17.26 7.71 9.13
C ILE A 250 17.51 9.11 8.56
N ARG A 251 17.46 9.24 7.24
CA ARG A 251 17.47 10.56 6.57
C ARG A 251 16.07 11.16 6.64
N LYS A 252 15.97 12.40 7.09
CA LYS A 252 14.74 13.19 7.19
C LYS A 252 14.74 14.26 6.12
N ILE A 253 13.82 14.23 5.19
CA ILE A 253 13.78 15.07 3.99
C ILE A 253 12.48 15.85 3.98
N PRO A 254 12.50 17.16 4.32
CA PRO A 254 11.29 17.96 4.30
C PRO A 254 10.89 18.29 2.86
N TYR A 255 9.58 18.36 2.62
CA TYR A 255 9.02 18.91 1.40
C TYR A 255 7.88 19.89 1.71
N ARG A 256 7.58 20.74 0.75
CA ARG A 256 6.49 21.71 0.80
C ARG A 256 5.79 21.81 -0.55
N THR A 257 4.65 22.47 -0.55
CA THR A 257 3.95 22.82 -1.79
C THR A 257 4.89 23.60 -2.70
N PRO A 258 5.07 23.19 -3.96
CA PRO A 258 5.92 23.90 -4.91
C PRO A 258 5.30 25.25 -5.31
N GLU A 259 6.10 26.14 -5.89
CA GLU A 259 5.61 27.38 -6.47
C GLU A 259 4.80 27.06 -7.73
N TYR A 260 3.70 27.78 -7.92
CA TYR A 260 2.81 27.64 -9.06
C TYR A 260 1.98 28.91 -9.31
N THR A 261 1.49 29.05 -10.52
CA THR A 261 0.49 30.05 -10.89
C THR A 261 -0.73 29.40 -11.51
N VAL A 262 -1.83 30.13 -11.58
CA VAL A 262 -3.04 29.67 -12.28
C VAL A 262 -3.40 30.72 -13.32
N GLU A 263 -3.37 30.34 -14.59
CA GLU A 263 -3.69 31.20 -15.72
C GLU A 263 -4.80 30.58 -16.57
N ASN A 264 -5.88 31.30 -16.77
CA ASN A 264 -7.04 30.84 -17.55
C ASN A 264 -7.58 29.46 -17.12
N GLY A 265 -7.54 29.16 -15.80
CA GLY A 265 -7.96 27.86 -15.25
C GLY A 265 -6.94 26.73 -15.38
N GLN A 266 -5.78 27.00 -15.98
CA GLN A 266 -4.66 26.06 -16.08
C GLN A 266 -3.66 26.28 -14.95
N THR A 267 -3.29 25.22 -14.26
CA THR A 267 -2.19 25.24 -13.29
C THR A 267 -0.85 25.19 -14.05
N LEU A 268 0.02 26.12 -13.73
CA LEU A 268 1.39 26.19 -14.22
C LEU A 268 2.35 25.96 -13.03
N LEU A 269 3.02 24.83 -13.03
CA LEU A 269 4.00 24.47 -12.01
C LEU A 269 5.33 25.15 -12.37
N GLU A 270 5.94 25.85 -11.41
CA GLU A 270 7.28 26.43 -11.61
C GLU A 270 8.33 25.31 -11.54
N THR A 271 9.09 25.16 -12.62
CA THR A 271 10.18 24.20 -12.74
C THR A 271 11.49 24.91 -13.13
N PRO A 272 12.68 24.28 -12.98
CA PRO A 272 13.93 24.84 -13.43
C PRO A 272 13.97 25.24 -14.92
N GLU A 273 13.15 24.58 -15.76
CA GLU A 273 13.03 24.85 -17.19
C GLU A 273 11.93 25.87 -17.53
N GLY A 274 11.21 26.36 -16.52
CA GLY A 274 10.11 27.31 -16.64
C GLY A 274 8.75 26.72 -16.28
N PRO A 275 7.66 27.48 -16.50
CA PRO A 275 6.31 27.06 -16.14
C PRO A 275 5.86 25.84 -16.91
N LEU A 276 5.48 24.76 -16.20
CA LEU A 276 4.96 23.52 -16.76
C LEU A 276 3.44 23.44 -16.59
N PRO A 277 2.66 23.40 -17.68
CA PRO A 277 1.22 23.17 -17.60
C PRO A 277 0.91 21.76 -17.09
N ILE A 278 0.08 21.65 -16.06
CA ILE A 278 -0.35 20.37 -15.48
C ILE A 278 -1.87 20.36 -15.24
N GLU A 279 -2.46 19.16 -15.23
CA GLU A 279 -3.87 18.98 -14.92
C GLU A 279 -4.14 18.87 -13.40
N VAL A 280 -3.10 18.73 -12.59
CA VAL A 280 -3.21 18.76 -11.13
C VAL A 280 -3.54 20.16 -10.65
N PHE A 281 -4.55 20.31 -9.82
CA PHE A 281 -4.99 21.60 -9.30
C PHE A 281 -5.20 21.59 -7.78
N GLY A 282 -5.10 22.79 -7.20
CA GLY A 282 -5.25 23.03 -5.77
C GLY A 282 -3.97 22.74 -4.96
N ALA A 283 -3.70 23.61 -3.99
CA ALA A 283 -2.49 23.58 -3.17
C ALA A 283 -2.25 22.21 -2.50
N HIS A 284 -3.32 21.53 -2.06
CA HIS A 284 -3.23 20.22 -1.44
C HIS A 284 -2.70 19.15 -2.41
N ASN A 285 -3.20 19.11 -3.64
CA ASN A 285 -2.72 18.16 -4.65
C ASN A 285 -1.32 18.50 -5.15
N LEU A 286 -0.95 19.77 -5.18
CA LEU A 286 0.42 20.20 -5.50
C LEU A 286 1.40 19.85 -4.39
N ASN A 287 0.96 19.89 -3.13
CA ASN A 287 1.74 19.36 -2.01
C ASN A 287 1.95 17.84 -2.16
N ASN A 288 0.90 17.08 -2.51
CA ASN A 288 1.01 15.65 -2.81
C ASN A 288 1.99 15.38 -3.97
N LEU A 289 1.94 16.19 -5.03
CA LEU A 289 2.86 16.10 -6.17
C LEU A 289 4.31 16.29 -5.74
N ALA A 290 4.59 17.26 -4.87
CA ALA A 290 5.95 17.47 -4.36
C ALA A 290 6.44 16.26 -3.56
N GLY A 291 5.60 15.66 -2.72
CA GLY A 291 5.91 14.42 -2.03
C GLY A 291 6.20 13.27 -2.99
N ALA A 292 5.36 13.08 -4.00
CA ALA A 292 5.56 12.07 -5.05
C ALA A 292 6.87 12.26 -5.79
N LYS A 293 7.24 13.51 -6.12
CA LYS A 293 8.51 13.84 -6.79
C LYS A 293 9.71 13.33 -5.99
N TRP A 294 9.78 13.63 -4.71
CA TRP A 294 10.87 13.18 -3.86
C TRP A 294 10.97 11.66 -3.76
N ILE A 295 9.82 10.97 -3.67
CA ILE A 295 9.82 9.50 -3.65
C ILE A 295 10.29 8.94 -4.98
N CYS A 296 9.82 9.44 -6.12
CA CYS A 296 10.29 9.02 -7.45
C CYS A 296 11.80 9.22 -7.62
N GLN A 297 12.36 10.33 -7.13
CA GLN A 297 13.79 10.55 -7.15
C GLN A 297 14.56 9.51 -6.32
N HIS A 298 14.03 9.12 -5.14
CA HIS A 298 14.61 8.04 -4.34
C HIS A 298 14.48 6.66 -5.00
N MET A 299 13.55 6.51 -5.94
CA MET A 299 13.38 5.31 -6.75
C MET A 299 14.15 5.36 -8.08
N GLY A 300 14.96 6.37 -8.30
CA GLY A 300 15.87 6.49 -9.46
C GLY A 300 15.25 7.16 -10.69
N ILE A 301 14.24 7.99 -10.51
CA ILE A 301 13.69 8.88 -11.56
C ILE A 301 14.29 10.25 -11.36
N ASP A 302 14.93 10.80 -12.37
CA ASP A 302 15.48 12.14 -12.34
C ASP A 302 14.38 13.21 -12.30
N GLU A 303 14.72 14.44 -11.89
CA GLU A 303 13.73 15.51 -11.73
C GLU A 303 13.03 15.86 -13.05
N ASP A 304 13.79 15.93 -14.14
CA ASP A 304 13.26 16.26 -15.47
C ASP A 304 12.34 15.15 -15.97
N ASP A 305 12.71 13.89 -15.79
CA ASP A 305 11.89 12.72 -16.10
C ASP A 305 10.58 12.70 -15.27
N PHE A 306 10.64 13.14 -14.01
CA PHE A 306 9.44 13.30 -13.20
C PHE A 306 8.49 14.34 -13.79
N TYR A 307 9.02 15.51 -14.17
CA TYR A 307 8.18 16.57 -14.74
C TYR A 307 7.59 16.19 -16.09
N GLU A 308 8.33 15.48 -16.93
CA GLU A 308 7.82 14.96 -18.19
C GLU A 308 6.62 14.03 -17.98
N ALA A 309 6.74 13.08 -17.07
CA ALA A 309 5.69 12.12 -16.80
C ALA A 309 4.46 12.76 -16.13
N ILE A 310 4.68 13.61 -15.11
CA ILE A 310 3.59 14.17 -14.29
C ILE A 310 2.70 15.16 -15.07
N ALA A 311 3.23 15.76 -16.14
CA ALA A 311 2.47 16.62 -17.03
C ALA A 311 1.25 15.92 -17.64
N SER A 312 1.31 14.60 -17.82
CA SER A 312 0.22 13.78 -18.36
C SER A 312 -0.70 13.17 -17.30
N PHE A 313 -0.46 13.41 -16.02
CA PHE A 313 -1.26 12.83 -14.93
C PHE A 313 -2.61 13.52 -14.79
N LYS A 314 -3.72 12.76 -14.90
CA LYS A 314 -5.10 13.27 -14.91
C LYS A 314 -5.86 13.12 -13.60
N GLY A 315 -5.23 12.64 -12.53
CA GLY A 315 -5.85 12.43 -11.22
C GLY A 315 -5.91 10.97 -10.78
N ALA A 316 -6.17 10.74 -9.49
CA ALA A 316 -6.08 9.40 -8.86
C ALA A 316 -7.30 8.50 -9.09
N SER A 317 -8.42 9.04 -9.45
CA SER A 317 -9.69 8.33 -9.76
C SER A 317 -10.79 9.29 -10.16
N LYS A 318 -11.96 8.74 -10.58
CA LYS A 318 -13.24 9.44 -10.81
C LYS A 318 -13.77 10.30 -9.65
N ARG A 319 -13.02 10.47 -8.54
CA ARG A 319 -13.37 11.37 -7.43
C ARG A 319 -13.29 12.85 -7.79
N LEU A 320 -12.71 13.20 -8.93
CA LEU A 320 -12.67 14.53 -9.48
C LEU A 320 -13.52 14.60 -10.76
N GLU A 321 -14.77 14.13 -10.69
CA GLU A 321 -15.75 14.55 -11.68
C GLU A 321 -15.88 16.06 -11.58
N LYS A 322 -15.61 16.76 -12.70
CA LYS A 322 -15.85 18.18 -12.92
C LYS A 322 -17.28 18.50 -12.53
N ILE A 323 -17.51 18.91 -11.28
CA ILE A 323 -18.80 19.47 -10.87
C ILE A 323 -18.81 20.92 -11.34
N ALA A 324 -19.55 21.15 -12.45
CA ALA A 324 -19.88 22.40 -13.09
C ALA A 324 -18.91 22.95 -14.14
N GLU A 325 -19.26 22.74 -15.39
CA GLU A 325 -19.21 23.77 -16.41
C GLU A 325 -20.53 24.56 -16.31
N SER A 326 -20.50 25.77 -15.81
CA SER A 326 -21.57 26.76 -15.97
C SER A 326 -21.11 27.88 -16.90
#